data_853f1d9e8ba8579bc91176dbab24d2b5
#
_entry.id   853f1d9e8ba8579bc91176dbab24d2b5
#
_cell.length_a   1.000
_cell.length_b   1.000
_cell.length_c   1.000
_cell.angle_alpha   90.00
_cell.angle_beta   90.00
_cell.angle_gamma   90.00
#
_symmetry.space_group_name_H-M   'P 1'
#
loop_
_entity.id
_entity.type
_entity.pdbx_description
1 polymer ?
#
loop_
_entity_poly.entity_id
_entity_poly.type
_entity_poly.pdbx_seq_one_letter_code
_entity_poly.pdbx_strand_id
1 'polypeptide(L)'
;YSWEEDGINRSDGINMNYLIFPKPKNKNADNADNTYGVTGISKDKDGKVWIATYAALFNYDGKIVNIFDKEKLNLKDNERLHIRSVLADSKGRIWIGNNGIGVLLMEGNSTINFSEKHHLIHPTSKRNGNKSEPGTLEHPFAIEEDSEGNIWFGDLYTGAWKFDGKTLTNYSISDKLSNPMIWTIYKDNNNSLLFGMGDGNIFKFNGKIFEKKK
;
A
#
# COMPACT_ATOMS: atom_id res chain seq x y z
N TYR A 1 2.92 19.24 -7.29
CA TYR A 1 1.87 18.26 -7.64
C TYR A 1 0.57 19.03 -7.85
N SER A 2 0.07 19.07 -9.09
CA SER A 2 -1.30 19.51 -9.37
C SER A 2 -2.22 18.32 -9.11
N TRP A 3 -3.26 18.50 -8.29
CA TRP A 3 -4.25 17.49 -7.93
C TRP A 3 -5.19 17.14 -9.08
N GLU A 4 -5.03 17.78 -10.24
CA GLU A 4 -5.85 17.63 -11.43
C GLU A 4 -5.15 16.85 -12.55
N GLU A 5 -3.91 16.39 -12.35
CA GLU A 5 -3.14 15.75 -13.42
C GLU A 5 -3.43 14.25 -13.47
N ASP A 6 -3.93 13.80 -14.60
CA ASP A 6 -4.25 12.41 -14.93
C ASP A 6 -2.99 11.61 -15.33
N GLY A 7 -1.85 11.77 -14.64
CA GLY A 7 -0.62 11.12 -15.05
C GLY A 7 0.57 11.34 -14.13
N ILE A 8 1.75 10.94 -14.58
CA ILE A 8 3.01 11.07 -13.84
C ILE A 8 4.15 11.51 -14.78
N ASN A 9 5.02 12.37 -14.27
CA ASN A 9 6.24 12.73 -14.97
C ASN A 9 7.33 11.67 -14.79
N ARG A 10 7.94 11.24 -15.90
CA ARG A 10 9.11 10.37 -15.95
C ARG A 10 10.31 11.12 -16.47
N SER A 11 11.44 11.06 -15.77
CA SER A 11 12.73 11.56 -16.25
C SER A 11 13.69 10.40 -16.57
N ASP A 12 14.44 10.54 -17.64
CA ASP A 12 15.60 9.69 -17.97
C ASP A 12 16.94 10.35 -17.59
N GLY A 13 16.87 11.47 -16.87
CA GLY A 13 18.01 12.29 -16.47
C GLY A 13 18.31 13.45 -17.42
N ILE A 14 17.75 13.45 -18.65
CA ILE A 14 17.91 14.49 -19.68
C ILE A 14 16.54 15.06 -20.06
N ASN A 15 15.58 14.18 -20.30
CA ASN A 15 14.24 14.54 -20.76
C ASN A 15 13.21 14.28 -19.67
N MET A 16 12.13 15.06 -19.69
CA MET A 16 10.94 14.85 -18.88
C MET A 16 9.78 14.46 -19.79
N ASN A 17 9.20 13.29 -19.55
CA ASN A 17 8.05 12.80 -20.32
C ASN A 17 6.87 12.62 -19.39
N TYR A 18 5.71 13.14 -19.81
CA TYR A 18 4.47 12.95 -19.06
C TYR A 18 3.75 11.69 -19.52
N LEU A 19 3.50 10.76 -18.59
CA LEU A 19 2.75 9.54 -18.84
C LEU A 19 1.30 9.76 -18.39
N ILE A 20 0.38 9.79 -19.35
CA ILE A 20 -1.06 9.95 -19.08
C ILE A 20 -1.62 8.61 -18.64
N PHE A 21 -2.40 8.60 -17.55
CA PHE A 21 -3.10 7.42 -17.07
C PHE A 21 -4.36 7.16 -17.88
N PRO A 22 -4.61 5.90 -18.30
CA PRO A 22 -5.89 5.52 -18.89
C PRO A 22 -7.01 5.68 -17.85
N LYS A 23 -8.17 6.16 -18.30
CA LYS A 23 -9.35 6.32 -17.43
C LYS A 23 -10.14 5.01 -17.34
N PRO A 24 -10.71 4.67 -16.17
CA PRO A 24 -11.57 3.50 -16.05
C PRO A 24 -12.77 3.64 -16.98
N LYS A 25 -13.22 2.53 -17.56
CA LYS A 25 -14.36 2.51 -18.50
C LYS A 25 -15.67 2.86 -17.81
N ASN A 26 -15.81 2.46 -16.55
CA ASN A 26 -16.99 2.75 -15.73
C ASN A 26 -16.65 3.87 -14.73
N LYS A 27 -17.23 5.04 -14.96
CA LYS A 27 -17.29 6.09 -13.95
C LYS A 27 -18.25 5.62 -12.87
N ASN A 28 -17.75 4.93 -11.84
CA ASN A 28 -18.53 4.75 -10.63
C ASN A 28 -18.77 6.13 -10.01
N ALA A 29 -19.99 6.60 -10.06
CA ALA A 29 -20.44 7.91 -9.58
C ALA A 29 -20.15 8.15 -8.07
N ASP A 30 -19.79 7.09 -7.35
CA ASP A 30 -19.59 7.10 -5.90
C ASP A 30 -18.14 7.29 -5.45
N ASN A 31 -17.16 7.37 -6.36
CA ASN A 31 -15.78 7.70 -6.01
C ASN A 31 -15.66 9.23 -5.89
N ALA A 32 -15.92 9.76 -4.70
CA ALA A 32 -15.60 11.15 -4.37
C ALA A 32 -14.10 11.47 -4.52
N ASP A 33 -13.25 10.43 -4.57
CA ASP A 33 -11.80 10.51 -4.74
C ASP A 33 -11.37 10.05 -6.15
N ASN A 34 -12.00 10.55 -7.21
CA ASN A 34 -11.54 10.35 -8.59
C ASN A 34 -10.17 10.97 -8.88
N THR A 35 -9.34 11.13 -7.86
CA THR A 35 -8.03 11.71 -7.98
C THR A 35 -6.99 10.63 -8.26
N TYR A 36 -6.24 10.81 -9.33
CA TYR A 36 -5.09 9.98 -9.67
C TYR A 36 -3.81 10.47 -8.99
N GLY A 37 -3.92 11.10 -7.82
CA GLY A 37 -2.77 11.45 -7.01
C GLY A 37 -1.95 10.21 -6.67
N VAL A 38 -0.67 10.19 -7.09
CA VAL A 38 0.24 9.05 -6.86
C VAL A 38 0.52 8.93 -5.36
N THR A 39 0.28 7.74 -4.81
CA THR A 39 0.47 7.42 -3.39
C THR A 39 1.63 6.47 -3.16
N GLY A 40 2.05 5.73 -4.19
CA GLY A 40 3.18 4.82 -4.10
C GLY A 40 3.65 4.33 -5.46
N ILE A 41 4.92 3.95 -5.52
CA ILE A 41 5.55 3.38 -6.71
C ILE A 41 6.39 2.19 -6.28
N SER A 42 6.31 1.09 -7.04
CA SER A 42 7.15 -0.09 -6.87
C SER A 42 7.58 -0.64 -8.22
N LYS A 43 8.79 -1.20 -8.29
CA LYS A 43 9.31 -1.83 -9.51
C LYS A 43 9.38 -3.33 -9.30
N ASP A 44 8.79 -4.11 -10.22
CA ASP A 44 8.88 -5.55 -10.15
C ASP A 44 10.20 -6.10 -10.75
N LYS A 45 10.41 -7.41 -10.59
CA LYS A 45 11.61 -8.11 -11.10
C LYS A 45 11.73 -8.09 -12.61
N ASP A 46 10.63 -7.90 -13.34
CA ASP A 46 10.59 -7.85 -14.81
C ASP A 46 10.78 -6.41 -15.34
N GLY A 47 10.99 -5.45 -14.41
CA GLY A 47 11.25 -4.06 -14.71
C GLY A 47 10.00 -3.20 -14.93
N LYS A 48 8.79 -3.76 -14.77
CA LYS A 48 7.56 -2.98 -14.82
C LYS A 48 7.44 -2.11 -13.58
N VAL A 49 6.93 -0.91 -13.77
CA VAL A 49 6.69 0.05 -12.69
C VAL A 49 5.21 0.01 -12.32
N TRP A 50 4.93 -0.32 -11.07
CA TRP A 50 3.60 -0.30 -10.47
C TRP A 50 3.38 1.04 -9.80
N ILE A 51 2.26 1.69 -10.09
CA ILE A 51 1.94 3.04 -9.62
C ILE A 51 0.58 2.99 -8.94
N ALA A 52 0.58 3.23 -7.66
CA ALA A 52 -0.63 3.34 -6.85
C ALA A 52 -1.17 4.77 -6.89
N THR A 53 -2.48 4.90 -7.05
CA THR A 53 -3.22 6.16 -6.90
C THR A 53 -4.45 5.93 -6.04
N TYR A 54 -5.11 6.99 -5.59
CA TYR A 54 -6.34 6.81 -4.80
C TYR A 54 -7.41 6.01 -5.55
N ALA A 55 -7.53 6.18 -6.87
CA ALA A 55 -8.65 5.65 -7.66
C ALA A 55 -8.34 4.34 -8.41
N ALA A 56 -7.07 4.00 -8.62
CA ALA A 56 -6.67 2.83 -9.37
C ALA A 56 -5.21 2.45 -9.11
N LEU A 57 -4.87 1.21 -9.49
CA LEU A 57 -3.49 0.78 -9.64
C LEU A 57 -3.14 0.76 -11.13
N PHE A 58 -1.94 1.17 -11.46
CA PHE A 58 -1.42 1.12 -12.82
C PHE A 58 -0.14 0.31 -12.88
N ASN A 59 0.15 -0.28 -14.04
CA ASN A 59 1.51 -0.71 -14.35
C ASN A 59 1.98 -0.16 -15.70
N TYR A 60 3.27 0.11 -15.76
CA TYR A 60 3.95 0.61 -16.95
C TYR A 60 5.12 -0.32 -17.30
N ASP A 61 5.11 -0.88 -18.52
CA ASP A 61 6.11 -1.81 -19.03
C ASP A 61 7.21 -1.14 -19.88
N GLY A 62 7.24 0.18 -19.90
CA GLY A 62 8.12 0.98 -20.75
C GLY A 62 7.46 1.49 -22.03
N LYS A 63 6.27 0.98 -22.36
CA LYS A 63 5.50 1.36 -23.57
C LYS A 63 4.04 1.68 -23.27
N ILE A 64 3.38 0.82 -22.51
CA ILE A 64 1.93 0.88 -22.26
C ILE A 64 1.68 1.04 -20.77
N VAL A 65 0.73 1.91 -20.41
CA VAL A 65 0.17 2.02 -19.08
C VAL A 65 -1.13 1.20 -19.04
N ASN A 66 -1.15 0.14 -18.23
CA ASN A 66 -2.35 -0.65 -17.97
C ASN A 66 -3.00 -0.18 -16.68
N ILE A 67 -4.34 -0.18 -16.65
CA ILE A 67 -5.14 0.13 -15.46
C ILE A 67 -5.67 -1.12 -14.80
N PHE A 68 -5.66 -1.13 -13.46
CA PHE A 68 -6.33 -2.07 -12.59
C PHE A 68 -7.29 -1.28 -11.70
N ASP A 69 -8.53 -1.24 -12.15
CA ASP A 69 -9.65 -0.60 -11.47
C ASP A 69 -10.37 -1.57 -10.52
N LYS A 70 -11.47 -1.13 -9.95
CA LYS A 70 -12.29 -1.91 -9.03
C LYS A 70 -12.67 -3.29 -9.59
N GLU A 71 -13.05 -3.37 -10.86
CA GLU A 71 -13.48 -4.61 -11.52
C GLU A 71 -12.30 -5.57 -11.66
N LYS A 72 -11.16 -5.10 -12.19
CA LYS A 72 -9.96 -5.92 -12.35
C LYS A 72 -9.32 -6.36 -11.03
N LEU A 73 -9.48 -5.57 -9.98
CA LEU A 73 -9.03 -5.92 -8.64
C LEU A 73 -10.05 -6.75 -7.85
N ASN A 74 -11.16 -7.15 -8.49
CA ASN A 74 -12.19 -8.02 -7.93
C ASN A 74 -12.78 -7.51 -6.60
N LEU A 75 -13.01 -6.19 -6.50
CA LEU A 75 -13.65 -5.60 -5.34
C LEU A 75 -15.16 -5.84 -5.36
N LYS A 76 -15.73 -5.99 -4.16
CA LYS A 76 -17.19 -6.09 -3.96
C LYS A 76 -17.86 -4.74 -4.24
N ASP A 77 -19.17 -4.75 -4.51
CA ASP A 77 -19.93 -3.53 -4.87
C ASP A 77 -19.86 -2.44 -3.81
N ASN A 78 -19.86 -2.83 -2.54
CA ASN A 78 -19.77 -1.91 -1.40
C ASN A 78 -18.34 -1.51 -1.00
N GLU A 79 -17.32 -1.96 -1.73
CA GLU A 79 -15.93 -1.63 -1.47
C GLU A 79 -15.48 -0.49 -2.39
N ARG A 80 -14.55 0.32 -1.87
CA ARG A 80 -13.97 1.46 -2.59
C ARG A 80 -12.46 1.28 -2.75
N LEU A 81 -11.93 1.71 -3.89
CA LEU A 81 -10.50 1.94 -4.03
C LEU A 81 -10.11 3.22 -3.32
N HIS A 82 -9.12 3.12 -2.48
CA HIS A 82 -8.42 4.22 -1.84
C HIS A 82 -7.00 3.72 -1.54
N ILE A 83 -6.24 3.49 -2.62
CA ILE A 83 -4.93 2.84 -2.51
C ILE A 83 -3.93 3.82 -1.91
N ARG A 84 -3.14 3.37 -0.95
CA ARG A 84 -2.14 4.14 -0.22
C ARG A 84 -0.72 3.68 -0.48
N SER A 85 -0.55 2.40 -0.80
CA SER A 85 0.77 1.81 -1.01
C SER A 85 0.70 0.66 -2.01
N VAL A 86 1.82 0.37 -2.63
CA VAL A 86 2.02 -0.78 -3.50
C VAL A 86 3.43 -1.33 -3.32
N LEU A 87 3.55 -2.64 -3.30
CA LEU A 87 4.83 -3.35 -3.29
C LEU A 87 4.78 -4.51 -4.29
N ALA A 88 5.73 -4.55 -5.21
CA ALA A 88 6.05 -5.73 -5.97
C ALA A 88 7.15 -6.48 -5.22
N ASP A 89 6.82 -7.65 -4.66
CA ASP A 89 7.76 -8.42 -3.85
C ASP A 89 8.74 -9.25 -4.69
N SER A 90 9.74 -9.81 -4.03
CA SER A 90 10.77 -10.65 -4.66
C SER A 90 10.23 -11.93 -5.31
N LYS A 91 9.04 -12.38 -4.91
CA LYS A 91 8.33 -13.55 -5.45
C LYS A 91 7.45 -13.20 -6.65
N GLY A 92 7.36 -11.92 -7.02
CA GLY A 92 6.56 -11.44 -8.15
C GLY A 92 5.08 -11.25 -7.83
N ARG A 93 4.72 -11.17 -6.54
CA ARG A 93 3.38 -10.83 -6.07
C ARG A 93 3.25 -9.33 -5.93
N ILE A 94 2.05 -8.80 -6.12
CA ILE A 94 1.77 -7.38 -5.94
C ILE A 94 0.87 -7.20 -4.72
N TRP A 95 1.40 -6.52 -3.72
CA TRP A 95 0.71 -6.17 -2.50
C TRP A 95 0.18 -4.74 -2.61
N ILE A 96 -1.09 -4.55 -2.29
CA ILE A 96 -1.78 -3.27 -2.47
C ILE A 96 -2.42 -2.89 -1.14
N GLY A 97 -1.96 -1.81 -0.54
CA GLY A 97 -2.55 -1.27 0.68
C GLY A 97 -3.71 -0.34 0.34
N ASN A 98 -4.91 -0.73 0.73
CA ASN A 98 -6.12 0.06 0.48
C ASN A 98 -6.76 0.52 1.80
N ASN A 99 -6.96 1.80 1.93
CA ASN A 99 -7.54 2.40 3.12
C ASN A 99 -9.02 1.99 3.27
N GLY A 100 -9.36 1.30 4.34
CA GLY A 100 -10.71 0.87 4.70
C GLY A 100 -11.08 -0.56 4.32
N ILE A 101 -10.37 -1.21 3.40
CA ILE A 101 -10.62 -2.63 3.05
C ILE A 101 -9.40 -3.52 3.25
N GLY A 102 -8.31 -2.95 3.79
CA GLY A 102 -7.10 -3.69 4.10
C GLY A 102 -6.17 -3.93 2.92
N VAL A 103 -5.47 -5.04 2.95
CA VAL A 103 -4.47 -5.44 1.96
C VAL A 103 -5.11 -6.30 0.88
N LEU A 104 -4.90 -5.93 -0.37
CA LEU A 104 -5.17 -6.82 -1.51
C LEU A 104 -3.86 -7.47 -1.94
N LEU A 105 -3.93 -8.72 -2.34
CA LEU A 105 -2.82 -9.49 -2.88
C LEU A 105 -3.16 -9.97 -4.28
N MET A 106 -2.34 -9.58 -5.25
CA MET A 106 -2.44 -10.03 -6.63
C MET A 106 -1.30 -11.00 -6.96
N GLU A 107 -1.65 -12.19 -7.42
CA GLU A 107 -0.75 -13.23 -7.90
C GLU A 107 -1.16 -13.63 -9.33
N GLY A 108 -0.33 -13.30 -10.31
CA GLY A 108 -0.70 -13.42 -11.72
C GLY A 108 -1.95 -12.60 -12.06
N ASN A 109 -3.02 -13.26 -12.48
CA ASN A 109 -4.30 -12.61 -12.81
C ASN A 109 -5.35 -12.72 -11.69
N SER A 110 -5.00 -13.28 -10.55
CA SER A 110 -5.91 -13.44 -9.41
C SER A 110 -5.65 -12.38 -8.36
N THR A 111 -6.72 -11.74 -7.88
CA THR A 111 -6.66 -10.80 -6.75
C THR A 111 -7.57 -11.28 -5.64
N ILE A 112 -7.05 -11.30 -4.42
CA ILE A 112 -7.80 -11.61 -3.21
C ILE A 112 -7.68 -10.47 -2.20
N ASN A 113 -8.67 -10.31 -1.33
CA ASN A 113 -8.52 -9.49 -0.15
C ASN A 113 -7.80 -10.31 0.93
N PHE A 114 -6.50 -10.02 1.11
CA PHE A 114 -5.62 -10.70 2.05
C PHE A 114 -6.06 -10.48 3.51
N SER A 115 -6.42 -9.24 3.87
CA SER A 115 -6.88 -8.93 5.22
C SER A 115 -8.17 -9.67 5.56
N GLU A 116 -9.12 -9.76 4.63
CA GLU A 116 -10.36 -10.51 4.82
C GLU A 116 -10.10 -12.02 4.94
N LYS A 117 -9.25 -12.59 4.08
CA LYS A 117 -8.86 -14.01 4.12
C LYS A 117 -8.25 -14.40 5.46
N HIS A 118 -7.55 -13.49 6.10
CA HIS A 118 -6.90 -13.73 7.40
C HIS A 118 -7.71 -13.21 8.59
N HIS A 119 -9.01 -12.89 8.41
CA HIS A 119 -9.91 -12.39 9.45
C HIS A 119 -9.43 -11.11 10.14
N LEU A 120 -8.74 -10.23 9.41
CA LEU A 120 -8.20 -8.97 9.89
C LEU A 120 -9.10 -7.76 9.56
N ILE A 121 -10.31 -8.00 9.11
CA ILE A 121 -11.36 -6.99 8.93
C ILE A 121 -12.40 -7.20 10.01
N HIS A 122 -12.71 -6.13 10.78
CA HIS A 122 -13.73 -6.25 11.82
C HIS A 122 -15.11 -6.47 11.20
N PRO A 123 -15.96 -7.36 11.78
CA PRO A 123 -17.29 -7.65 11.22
C PRO A 123 -18.19 -6.42 11.06
N THR A 124 -18.02 -5.41 11.91
CA THR A 124 -18.78 -4.16 11.87
C THR A 124 -18.09 -3.05 11.09
N SER A 125 -16.96 -3.33 10.45
CA SER A 125 -16.24 -2.36 9.64
C SER A 125 -17.14 -1.83 8.52
N LYS A 126 -17.25 -0.50 8.43
CA LYS A 126 -17.98 0.15 7.33
C LYS A 126 -17.14 0.26 6.07
N ARG A 127 -15.88 -0.20 6.11
CA ARG A 127 -14.93 -0.19 4.99
C ARG A 127 -14.75 1.20 4.35
N ASN A 128 -14.85 2.25 5.15
CA ASN A 128 -14.86 3.64 4.70
C ASN A 128 -13.98 4.57 5.55
N GLY A 129 -12.89 4.06 6.12
CA GLY A 129 -11.91 4.86 6.84
C GLY A 129 -12.26 5.19 8.30
N ASN A 130 -13.22 4.52 8.92
CA ASN A 130 -13.44 4.59 10.36
C ASN A 130 -12.22 4.01 11.10
N LYS A 131 -11.99 4.47 12.34
CA LYS A 131 -10.91 3.93 13.18
C LYS A 131 -11.03 2.40 13.30
N SER A 132 -9.91 1.72 13.08
CA SER A 132 -9.82 0.26 13.20
C SER A 132 -9.86 -0.19 14.66
N GLU A 133 -10.47 -1.34 14.88
CA GLU A 133 -10.37 -2.05 16.16
C GLU A 133 -8.99 -2.70 16.32
N PRO A 134 -8.49 -2.87 17.56
CA PRO A 134 -7.25 -3.62 17.79
C PRO A 134 -7.29 -5.02 17.17
N GLY A 135 -6.18 -5.45 16.59
CA GLY A 135 -6.07 -6.76 15.95
C GLY A 135 -6.60 -6.82 14.52
N THR A 136 -6.90 -5.68 13.91
CA THR A 136 -7.29 -5.60 12.50
C THR A 136 -6.21 -4.96 11.62
N LEU A 137 -6.25 -5.21 10.31
CA LEU A 137 -5.38 -4.61 9.29
C LEU A 137 -6.28 -4.05 8.18
N GLU A 138 -6.93 -2.92 8.46
CA GLU A 138 -7.92 -2.30 7.58
C GLU A 138 -7.40 -1.08 6.84
N HIS A 139 -6.37 -0.43 7.37
CA HIS A 139 -5.83 0.83 6.85
C HIS A 139 -4.32 0.77 6.60
N PRO A 140 -3.82 -0.13 5.73
CA PRO A 140 -2.40 -0.23 5.42
C PRO A 140 -1.94 0.97 4.58
N PHE A 141 -1.08 1.80 5.15
CA PHE A 141 -0.51 2.98 4.50
C PHE A 141 0.88 2.73 3.91
N ALA A 142 1.59 1.75 4.44
CA ALA A 142 2.92 1.40 3.99
C ALA A 142 3.07 -0.12 3.87
N ILE A 143 3.82 -0.58 2.87
CA ILE A 143 4.16 -1.99 2.67
C ILE A 143 5.62 -2.07 2.24
N GLU A 144 6.39 -2.99 2.84
CA GLU A 144 7.78 -3.25 2.46
C GLU A 144 8.15 -4.72 2.68
N GLU A 145 9.08 -5.24 1.88
CA GLU A 145 9.66 -6.56 2.03
C GLU A 145 11.02 -6.47 2.74
N ASP A 146 11.20 -7.22 3.84
CA ASP A 146 12.49 -7.27 4.51
C ASP A 146 13.51 -8.16 3.77
N SER A 147 14.73 -8.24 4.28
CA SER A 147 15.79 -9.05 3.68
C SER A 147 15.59 -10.56 3.77
N GLU A 148 14.67 -10.99 4.62
CA GLU A 148 14.30 -12.40 4.81
C GLU A 148 13.09 -12.80 3.93
N GLY A 149 12.51 -11.83 3.19
CA GLY A 149 11.34 -12.03 2.34
C GLY A 149 10.01 -12.00 3.11
N ASN A 150 10.01 -11.48 4.34
CA ASN A 150 8.77 -11.21 5.06
C ASN A 150 8.16 -9.89 4.57
N ILE A 151 6.84 -9.83 4.55
CA ILE A 151 6.12 -8.62 4.16
C ILE A 151 5.66 -7.89 5.41
N TRP A 152 5.98 -6.62 5.47
CA TRP A 152 5.60 -5.73 6.55
C TRP A 152 4.53 -4.74 6.09
N PHE A 153 3.51 -4.55 6.92
CA PHE A 153 2.44 -3.60 6.68
C PHE A 153 2.44 -2.58 7.81
N GLY A 154 2.38 -1.32 7.46
CA GLY A 154 2.18 -0.22 8.40
C GLY A 154 0.73 0.23 8.36
N ASP A 155 -0.01 -0.01 9.44
CA ASP A 155 -1.41 0.40 9.56
C ASP A 155 -1.54 1.77 10.25
N LEU A 156 -2.62 2.48 9.92
CA LEU A 156 -2.93 3.79 10.46
C LEU A 156 -3.19 3.78 11.98
N TYR A 157 -3.76 2.68 12.51
CA TYR A 157 -4.26 2.61 13.89
C TYR A 157 -3.70 1.47 14.70
N THR A 158 -3.30 0.36 14.06
CA THR A 158 -2.99 -0.90 14.73
C THR A 158 -1.51 -1.26 14.73
N GLY A 159 -0.64 -0.35 14.24
CA GLY A 159 0.81 -0.51 14.28
C GLY A 159 1.38 -1.29 13.12
N ALA A 160 2.47 -2.03 13.35
CA ALA A 160 3.15 -2.80 12.33
C ALA A 160 2.70 -4.27 12.32
N TRP A 161 2.51 -4.81 11.13
CA TRP A 161 2.19 -6.22 10.91
C TRP A 161 3.28 -6.87 10.09
N LYS A 162 3.70 -8.06 10.48
CA LYS A 162 4.69 -8.88 9.76
C LYS A 162 4.05 -10.18 9.30
N PHE A 163 4.18 -10.49 8.02
CA PHE A 163 3.79 -11.78 7.42
C PHE A 163 5.03 -12.54 6.96
N ASP A 164 5.31 -13.68 7.54
CA ASP A 164 6.47 -14.53 7.23
C ASP A 164 6.19 -15.58 6.14
N GLY A 165 5.02 -15.51 5.50
CA GLY A 165 4.54 -16.50 4.53
C GLY A 165 3.56 -17.51 5.13
N LYS A 166 3.43 -17.58 6.46
CA LYS A 166 2.51 -18.48 7.19
C LYS A 166 1.75 -17.76 8.30
N THR A 167 2.47 -16.98 9.08
CA THR A 167 1.98 -16.35 10.31
C THR A 167 1.96 -14.83 10.15
N LEU A 168 0.92 -14.22 10.67
CA LEU A 168 0.80 -12.77 10.84
C LEU A 168 1.06 -12.41 12.31
N THR A 169 1.97 -11.48 12.52
CA THR A 169 2.31 -10.97 13.85
C THR A 169 2.09 -9.45 13.87
N ASN A 170 1.34 -8.98 14.87
CA ASN A 170 1.14 -7.55 15.10
C ASN A 170 2.11 -7.03 16.16
N TYR A 171 2.70 -5.89 15.90
CA TYR A 171 3.63 -5.20 16.79
C TYR A 171 3.12 -3.79 17.10
N SER A 172 2.95 -3.47 18.37
CA SER A 172 2.84 -2.08 18.81
C SER A 172 4.22 -1.43 18.77
N ILE A 173 4.32 -0.24 18.16
CA ILE A 173 5.62 0.46 18.09
C ILE A 173 5.94 1.11 19.44
N SER A 174 4.98 1.79 20.05
CA SER A 174 5.11 2.37 21.38
C SER A 174 3.75 2.85 21.89
N ASP A 175 3.42 2.53 23.13
CA ASP A 175 2.19 2.99 23.80
C ASP A 175 2.20 4.49 24.14
N LYS A 176 3.37 5.15 23.95
CA LYS A 176 3.58 6.56 24.26
C LYS A 176 3.45 7.48 23.05
N LEU A 177 3.16 6.93 21.86
CA LEU A 177 3.02 7.74 20.65
C LEU A 177 1.68 8.48 20.66
N SER A 178 1.74 9.78 20.42
CA SER A 178 0.54 10.61 20.21
C SER A 178 -0.18 10.27 18.91
N ASN A 179 0.56 9.75 17.92
CA ASN A 179 0.05 9.31 16.65
C ASN A 179 0.73 8.01 16.23
N PRO A 180 0.06 6.84 16.36
CA PRO A 180 0.63 5.53 16.03
C PRO A 180 0.71 5.26 14.52
N MET A 181 0.25 6.18 13.67
CA MET A 181 0.21 6.01 12.22
C MET A 181 1.59 5.74 11.65
N ILE A 182 1.75 4.64 10.96
CA ILE A 182 2.94 4.36 10.15
C ILE A 182 2.69 4.90 8.73
N TRP A 183 3.41 5.98 8.41
CA TRP A 183 3.30 6.65 7.11
C TRP A 183 4.09 5.96 6.03
N THR A 184 5.25 5.43 6.40
CA THR A 184 6.16 4.77 5.47
C THR A 184 6.98 3.69 6.16
N ILE A 185 7.34 2.66 5.40
CA ILE A 185 8.34 1.68 5.77
C ILE A 185 9.40 1.73 4.68
N TYR A 186 10.66 1.79 5.06
CA TYR A 186 11.78 1.90 4.13
C TYR A 186 12.89 0.93 4.51
N LYS A 187 13.35 0.15 3.55
CA LYS A 187 14.52 -0.72 3.70
C LYS A 187 15.77 0.05 3.26
N ASP A 188 16.66 0.32 4.20
CA ASP A 188 17.91 1.03 3.95
C ASP A 188 18.96 0.14 3.25
N ASN A 189 20.09 0.75 2.84
CA ASN A 189 21.17 0.03 2.15
C ASN A 189 21.86 -1.03 3.03
N ASN A 190 21.62 -1.03 4.33
CA ASN A 190 22.10 -2.03 5.28
C ASN A 190 21.02 -3.10 5.57
N ASN A 191 19.96 -3.17 4.76
CA ASN A 191 18.81 -4.05 4.93
C ASN A 191 18.03 -3.85 6.23
N SER A 192 18.17 -2.69 6.88
CA SER A 192 17.37 -2.36 8.06
C SER A 192 16.04 -1.76 7.65
N LEU A 193 14.95 -2.20 8.30
CA LEU A 193 13.66 -1.56 8.14
C LEU A 193 13.53 -0.35 9.06
N LEU A 194 13.19 0.78 8.46
CA LEU A 194 12.88 2.04 9.12
C LEU A 194 11.40 2.33 8.97
N PHE A 195 10.77 2.70 10.06
CA PHE A 195 9.34 2.99 10.14
C PHE A 195 9.16 4.48 10.44
N GLY A 196 8.68 5.23 9.47
CA GLY A 196 8.37 6.65 9.61
C GLY A 196 6.94 6.84 10.09
N MET A 197 6.81 7.55 11.21
CA MET A 197 5.54 7.76 11.90
C MET A 197 4.88 9.08 11.50
N GLY A 198 3.57 9.18 11.72
CA GLY A 198 2.80 10.39 11.45
C GLY A 198 3.16 11.59 12.33
N ASP A 199 3.87 11.39 13.43
CA ASP A 199 4.38 12.44 14.31
C ASP A 199 5.84 12.87 13.97
N GLY A 200 6.40 12.36 12.87
CA GLY A 200 7.76 12.66 12.42
C GLY A 200 8.86 11.81 13.06
N ASN A 201 8.51 10.92 13.99
CA ASN A 201 9.49 10.00 14.57
C ASN A 201 9.86 8.89 13.59
N ILE A 202 11.08 8.37 13.73
CA ILE A 202 11.57 7.21 12.98
C ILE A 202 11.94 6.10 13.96
N PHE A 203 11.49 4.89 13.69
CA PHE A 203 11.84 3.70 14.44
C PHE A 203 12.51 2.67 13.56
N LYS A 204 13.38 1.87 14.17
CA LYS A 204 14.02 0.71 13.55
C LYS A 204 13.59 -0.54 14.32
N PHE A 205 13.22 -1.59 13.61
CA PHE A 205 12.97 -2.90 14.20
C PHE A 205 14.31 -3.65 14.35
N ASN A 206 14.62 -4.12 15.56
CA ASN A 206 15.86 -4.83 15.85
C ASN A 206 15.72 -6.37 15.89
N GLY A 207 14.59 -6.88 15.42
CA GLY A 207 14.22 -8.31 15.48
C GLY A 207 13.30 -8.68 16.66
N LYS A 208 13.17 -7.79 17.66
CA LYS A 208 12.32 -8.00 18.84
C LYS A 208 11.42 -6.81 19.15
N ILE A 209 11.98 -5.63 19.15
CA ILE A 209 11.28 -4.38 19.50
C ILE A 209 11.62 -3.27 18.52
N PHE A 210 10.83 -2.21 18.57
CA PHE A 210 11.10 -0.97 17.85
C PHE A 210 11.93 -0.02 18.70
N GLU A 211 13.03 0.45 18.15
CA GLU A 211 13.95 1.42 18.76
C GLU A 211 13.85 2.74 18.03
N LYS A 212 13.63 3.83 18.79
CA LYS A 212 13.58 5.16 18.22
C LYS A 212 14.98 5.56 17.71
N LYS A 213 15.02 5.98 16.44
CA LYS A 213 16.22 6.61 15.88
C LYS A 213 16.34 8.04 16.39
N LYS A 214 17.55 8.40 16.77
CA LYS A 214 17.93 9.77 17.14
C LYS A 214 18.30 10.56 15.89
#